data_3aa463f6cfa114a1afb6fb9f2b10d001
#
_entry.id   3aa463f6cfa114a1afb6fb9f2b10d001
#
_cell.length_a   1.000
_cell.length_b   1.000
_cell.length_c   1.000
_cell.angle_alpha   90.00
_cell.angle_beta   90.00
_cell.angle_gamma   90.00
#
_symmetry.space_group_name_H-M   'P 1'
#
loop_
_entity.id
_entity.type
_entity.pdbx_description
1 polymer ?
#
loop_
_entity_poly.entity_id
_entity_poly.type
_entity_poly.pdbx_seq_one_letter_code
_entity_poly.pdbx_strand_id
1 'polypeptide(L)'
;MTAGLSDAPGDEDATQPTPDRTVVDVDLRSFLTLLVVALVALGILEVLQQTPAMITKVVVGIVIALALDPVVARVRDRLGGSSRGIAVAIVGTGLGMALLGVLLVLGPAAIDQAGSLRSDLPATIEDAYTWPIVGERLAEADLAVRVDEAIDRLPAELDDEQITRYAEDLLGGLLTTVVVLVTAIAVMLDGQSMVQRIRDLFTGERQEHLDGIGRVVYRTFGNYFAGSLFVAILNGLVVLTVALVLGIPLAPLAGLWSMLTNLIPQIGGFLGGSFLVTLALTQGPVAAVIALVVFLVYQNLENNIIQPAVVGKAVDLTPPTTMLAALLGGAMAGVPGALIATPIVGAAKVLYLRDARDGSLDGRMAADEDGEPHEGVFRRVLGRITNRRGGSR
;
A
#
# COMPACT_ATOMS: atom_id res chain seq x y z
N MET A 1 -32.68 -54.95 81.14
CA MET A 1 -31.31 -55.09 81.59
C MET A 1 -30.40 -54.62 80.46
N THR A 2 -29.69 -53.54 80.70
CA THR A 2 -28.39 -53.05 80.24
C THR A 2 -28.26 -52.89 78.73
N ALA A 3 -28.25 -51.72 78.27
CA ALA A 3 -27.16 -50.64 78.26
C ALA A 3 -26.11 -50.89 77.18
N GLY A 4 -25.89 -49.94 76.38
CA GLY A 4 -24.71 -49.82 75.59
C GLY A 4 -24.82 -48.72 74.51
N LEU A 5 -24.65 -47.49 74.94
CA LEU A 5 -24.28 -46.36 74.05
C LEU A 5 -22.90 -46.58 73.42
N SER A 6 -22.73 -46.23 72.17
CA SER A 6 -21.43 -45.77 71.67
C SER A 6 -21.66 -44.79 70.56
N ASP A 7 -21.42 -43.52 70.85
CA ASP A 7 -21.14 -42.42 69.94
C ASP A 7 -19.88 -42.69 69.11
N ALA A 8 -19.94 -42.43 67.82
CA ALA A 8 -18.78 -42.21 67.01
C ALA A 8 -18.96 -40.91 66.18
N PRO A 9 -18.05 -39.99 66.25
CA PRO A 9 -18.12 -38.72 65.53
C PRO A 9 -17.80 -38.90 64.05
N GLY A 10 -18.59 -38.22 63.22
CA GLY A 10 -18.39 -38.18 61.79
C GLY A 10 -17.07 -37.48 61.40
N ASP A 11 -16.30 -38.14 60.60
CA ASP A 11 -15.19 -37.53 59.83
C ASP A 11 -15.80 -36.91 58.56
N GLU A 12 -15.96 -35.59 58.59
CA GLU A 12 -16.15 -34.78 57.39
C GLU A 12 -14.79 -34.64 56.70
N ASP A 13 -14.46 -35.59 55.82
CA ASP A 13 -13.31 -35.48 54.94
C ASP A 13 -13.65 -34.49 53.81
N ALA A 14 -13.32 -33.21 54.05
CA ALA A 14 -13.38 -32.15 53.06
C ALA A 14 -12.35 -32.42 51.99
N THR A 15 -12.73 -33.14 50.95
CA THR A 15 -11.96 -33.29 49.73
C THR A 15 -11.85 -31.92 49.05
N GLN A 16 -10.73 -31.23 49.30
CA GLN A 16 -10.34 -30.05 48.54
C GLN A 16 -10.17 -30.44 47.06
N PRO A 17 -10.76 -29.71 46.11
CA PRO A 17 -10.50 -29.98 44.68
C PRO A 17 -9.03 -29.66 44.40
N THR A 18 -8.25 -30.66 44.06
CA THR A 18 -6.90 -30.53 43.53
C THR A 18 -6.95 -29.71 42.24
N PRO A 19 -6.14 -28.65 42.09
CA PRO A 19 -6.11 -27.89 40.85
C PRO A 19 -5.69 -28.84 39.73
N ASP A 20 -6.51 -28.91 38.72
CA ASP A 20 -6.28 -29.62 37.47
C ASP A 20 -5.01 -29.04 36.81
N ARG A 21 -3.86 -29.66 37.07
CA ARG A 21 -2.64 -29.35 36.37
C ARG A 21 -2.80 -29.89 34.96
N THR A 22 -3.16 -29.07 34.01
CA THR A 22 -3.02 -29.39 32.60
C THR A 22 -1.55 -29.61 32.30
N VAL A 23 -1.12 -30.83 32.44
CA VAL A 23 0.21 -31.27 31.96
C VAL A 23 0.10 -31.26 30.45
N VAL A 24 0.71 -30.25 29.81
CA VAL A 24 0.87 -30.24 28.36
C VAL A 24 1.88 -31.34 28.02
N ASP A 25 1.36 -32.52 27.69
CA ASP A 25 2.18 -33.64 27.23
C ASP A 25 2.68 -33.27 25.81
N VAL A 26 3.88 -32.72 25.75
CA VAL A 26 4.52 -32.37 24.49
C VAL A 26 5.09 -33.68 23.90
N ASP A 27 4.27 -34.36 23.11
CA ASP A 27 4.68 -35.54 22.38
C ASP A 27 5.88 -35.21 21.48
N LEU A 28 6.87 -36.08 21.43
CA LEU A 28 8.11 -35.92 20.60
C LEU A 28 7.74 -35.55 19.13
N ARG A 29 6.62 -36.07 18.64
CA ARG A 29 6.11 -35.74 17.29
C ARG A 29 5.70 -34.28 17.18
N SER A 30 5.04 -33.73 18.18
CA SER A 30 4.65 -32.32 18.23
C SER A 30 5.87 -31.42 18.29
N PHE A 31 6.87 -31.79 19.08
CA PHE A 31 8.13 -31.06 19.16
C PHE A 31 8.89 -31.10 17.82
N LEU A 32 9.01 -32.25 17.19
CA LEU A 32 9.65 -32.39 15.87
C LEU A 32 8.90 -31.60 14.79
N THR A 33 7.58 -31.64 14.80
CA THR A 33 6.76 -30.86 13.85
C THR A 33 6.98 -29.37 14.04
N LEU A 34 7.00 -28.90 15.28
CA LEU A 34 7.24 -27.50 15.61
C LEU A 34 8.67 -27.07 15.22
N LEU A 35 9.66 -27.93 15.44
CA LEU A 35 11.04 -27.70 15.02
C LEU A 35 11.16 -27.61 13.49
N VAL A 36 10.53 -28.52 12.75
CA VAL A 36 10.52 -28.49 11.28
C VAL A 36 9.81 -27.23 10.77
N VAL A 37 8.67 -26.88 11.33
CA VAL A 37 7.95 -25.65 10.97
C VAL A 37 8.80 -24.42 11.27
N ALA A 38 9.48 -24.38 12.42
CA ALA A 38 10.39 -23.28 12.76
C ALA A 38 11.58 -23.20 11.81
N LEU A 39 12.21 -24.32 11.45
CA LEU A 39 13.32 -24.36 10.50
C LEU A 39 12.88 -23.94 9.09
N VAL A 40 11.70 -24.38 8.65
CA VAL A 40 11.14 -23.95 7.36
C VAL A 40 10.82 -22.47 7.40
N ALA A 41 10.23 -21.95 8.48
CA ALA A 41 9.96 -20.52 8.64
C ALA A 41 11.25 -19.69 8.66
N LEU A 42 12.28 -20.13 9.36
CA LEU A 42 13.61 -19.48 9.36
C LEU A 42 14.25 -19.54 7.97
N GLY A 43 14.17 -20.66 7.26
CA GLY A 43 14.66 -20.77 5.89
C GLY A 43 13.93 -19.84 4.92
N ILE A 44 12.62 -19.72 5.06
CA ILE A 44 11.83 -18.77 4.28
C ILE A 44 12.24 -17.33 4.62
N LEU A 45 12.40 -16.99 5.91
CA LEU A 45 12.85 -15.67 6.35
C LEU A 45 14.23 -15.32 5.80
N GLU A 46 15.17 -16.28 5.81
CA GLU A 46 16.52 -16.10 5.26
C GLU A 46 16.47 -15.83 3.75
N VAL A 47 15.73 -16.63 3.00
CA VAL A 47 15.53 -16.42 1.55
C VAL A 47 14.86 -15.06 1.28
N LEU A 48 13.88 -14.67 2.08
CA LEU A 48 13.20 -13.36 1.96
C LEU A 48 14.17 -12.21 2.25
N GLN A 49 15.08 -12.34 3.21
CA GLN A 49 16.07 -11.31 3.52
C GLN A 49 17.15 -11.18 2.45
N GLN A 50 17.52 -12.28 1.79
CA GLN A 50 18.52 -12.28 0.72
C GLN A 50 17.97 -11.80 -0.63
N THR A 51 16.65 -11.76 -0.82
CA THR A 51 16.02 -11.36 -2.08
C THR A 51 14.95 -10.27 -1.94
N PRO A 52 15.27 -9.11 -1.32
CA PRO A 52 14.26 -8.05 -1.11
C PRO A 52 13.66 -7.53 -2.42
N ALA A 53 14.46 -7.50 -3.49
CA ALA A 53 13.97 -7.10 -4.82
C ALA A 53 12.91 -8.06 -5.40
N MET A 54 13.00 -9.35 -5.10
CA MET A 54 12.01 -10.35 -5.54
C MET A 54 10.67 -10.16 -4.80
N ILE A 55 10.74 -9.93 -3.48
CA ILE A 55 9.55 -9.65 -2.66
C ILE A 55 8.83 -8.42 -3.18
N THR A 56 9.58 -7.35 -3.46
CA THR A 56 9.04 -6.13 -4.06
C THR A 56 8.26 -6.44 -5.35
N LYS A 57 8.84 -7.21 -6.27
CA LYS A 57 8.20 -7.58 -7.54
C LYS A 57 6.91 -8.38 -7.32
N VAL A 58 6.93 -9.35 -6.41
CA VAL A 58 5.76 -10.17 -6.07
C VAL A 58 4.67 -9.31 -5.44
N VAL A 59 5.00 -8.47 -4.46
CA VAL A 59 4.05 -7.57 -3.80
C VAL A 59 3.43 -6.60 -4.80
N VAL A 60 4.22 -5.98 -5.66
CA VAL A 60 3.71 -5.10 -6.73
C VAL A 60 2.79 -5.86 -7.68
N GLY A 61 3.14 -7.09 -8.06
CA GLY A 61 2.29 -7.96 -8.88
C GLY A 61 0.94 -8.26 -8.22
N ILE A 62 0.94 -8.57 -6.91
CA ILE A 62 -0.29 -8.78 -6.14
C ILE A 62 -1.13 -7.50 -6.07
N VAL A 63 -0.51 -6.36 -5.83
CA VAL A 63 -1.18 -5.05 -5.80
C VAL A 63 -1.86 -4.76 -7.14
N ILE A 64 -1.16 -4.96 -8.25
CA ILE A 64 -1.70 -4.78 -9.60
C ILE A 64 -2.86 -5.77 -9.84
N ALA A 65 -2.72 -7.03 -9.43
CA ALA A 65 -3.78 -8.02 -9.55
C ALA A 65 -5.06 -7.59 -8.82
N LEU A 66 -4.93 -7.11 -7.59
CA LEU A 66 -6.06 -6.62 -6.78
C LEU A 66 -6.68 -5.34 -7.35
N ALA A 67 -5.85 -4.42 -7.88
CA ALA A 67 -6.31 -3.20 -8.53
C ALA A 67 -7.11 -3.47 -9.81
N LEU A 68 -6.68 -4.48 -10.58
CA LEU A 68 -7.31 -4.84 -11.85
C LEU A 68 -8.45 -5.84 -11.73
N ASP A 69 -8.64 -6.50 -10.58
CA ASP A 69 -9.71 -7.49 -10.40
C ASP A 69 -11.11 -6.94 -10.71
N PRO A 70 -11.49 -5.70 -10.33
CA PRO A 70 -12.76 -5.12 -10.73
C PRO A 70 -12.88 -4.92 -12.26
N VAL A 71 -11.77 -4.67 -12.94
CA VAL A 71 -11.75 -4.55 -14.41
C VAL A 71 -11.96 -5.92 -15.04
N VAL A 72 -11.27 -6.95 -14.56
CA VAL A 72 -11.45 -8.35 -14.99
C VAL A 72 -12.91 -8.79 -14.81
N ALA A 73 -13.52 -8.47 -13.66
CA ALA A 73 -14.92 -8.78 -13.40
C ALA A 73 -15.85 -8.11 -14.44
N ARG A 74 -15.67 -6.82 -14.72
CA ARG A 74 -16.47 -6.08 -15.72
C ARG A 74 -16.29 -6.64 -17.15
N VAL A 75 -15.06 -6.99 -17.51
CA VAL A 75 -14.76 -7.61 -18.82
C VAL A 75 -15.45 -8.96 -18.93
N ARG A 76 -15.36 -9.80 -17.89
CA ARG A 76 -16.04 -11.11 -17.84
C ARG A 76 -17.56 -10.96 -18.01
N ASP A 77 -18.16 -10.00 -17.29
CA ASP A 77 -19.60 -9.77 -17.34
C ASP A 77 -20.07 -9.29 -18.74
N ARG A 78 -19.26 -8.43 -19.39
CA ARG A 78 -19.52 -7.98 -20.76
C ARG A 78 -19.39 -9.09 -21.81
N LEU A 79 -18.56 -10.10 -21.54
CA LEU A 79 -18.38 -11.27 -22.40
C LEU A 79 -19.42 -12.38 -22.16
N GLY A 80 -20.52 -12.07 -21.51
CA GLY A 80 -21.62 -13.02 -21.26
C GLY A 80 -21.27 -14.09 -20.21
N GLY A 81 -20.39 -13.79 -19.24
CA GLY A 81 -20.01 -14.73 -18.19
C GLY A 81 -18.97 -15.77 -18.62
N SER A 82 -18.22 -15.51 -19.69
CA SER A 82 -17.12 -16.37 -20.16
C SER A 82 -16.10 -16.68 -19.04
N SER A 83 -15.22 -17.64 -19.30
CA SER A 83 -14.25 -18.10 -18.31
C SER A 83 -13.40 -16.92 -17.81
N ARG A 84 -13.13 -16.90 -16.49
CA ARG A 84 -12.25 -15.90 -15.86
C ARG A 84 -10.90 -15.78 -16.57
N GLY A 85 -10.37 -16.93 -17.08
CA GLY A 85 -9.13 -16.97 -17.84
C GLY A 85 -9.12 -16.08 -19.07
N ILE A 86 -10.22 -16.04 -19.83
CA ILE A 86 -10.34 -15.18 -21.01
C ILE A 86 -10.33 -13.70 -20.61
N ALA A 87 -11.08 -13.34 -19.57
CA ALA A 87 -11.11 -11.96 -19.07
C ALA A 87 -9.73 -11.51 -18.56
N VAL A 88 -9.04 -12.38 -17.82
CA VAL A 88 -7.65 -12.13 -17.34
C VAL A 88 -6.69 -12.00 -18.50
N ALA A 89 -6.79 -12.86 -19.51
CA ALA A 89 -5.94 -12.77 -20.70
C ALA A 89 -6.13 -11.44 -21.45
N ILE A 90 -7.37 -10.99 -21.61
CA ILE A 90 -7.67 -9.70 -22.26
C ILE A 90 -7.10 -8.54 -21.44
N VAL A 91 -7.35 -8.50 -20.14
CA VAL A 91 -6.88 -7.41 -19.28
C VAL A 91 -5.35 -7.44 -19.15
N GLY A 92 -4.75 -8.61 -18.97
CA GLY A 92 -3.30 -8.78 -18.87
C GLY A 92 -2.58 -8.41 -20.18
N THR A 93 -3.10 -8.84 -21.32
CA THR A 93 -2.56 -8.45 -22.63
C THR A 93 -2.73 -6.94 -22.86
N GLY A 94 -3.90 -6.39 -22.52
CA GLY A 94 -4.15 -4.95 -22.62
C GLY A 94 -3.19 -4.12 -21.75
N LEU A 95 -2.92 -4.56 -20.52
CA LEU A 95 -1.92 -3.93 -19.65
C LEU A 95 -0.51 -4.05 -20.24
N GLY A 96 -0.13 -5.24 -20.72
CA GLY A 96 1.17 -5.47 -21.35
C GLY A 96 1.37 -4.59 -22.58
N MET A 97 0.35 -4.47 -23.43
CA MET A 97 0.39 -3.59 -24.61
C MET A 97 0.44 -2.11 -24.22
N ALA A 98 -0.28 -1.70 -23.15
CA ALA A 98 -0.24 -0.34 -22.65
C ALA A 98 1.18 0.01 -22.13
N LEU A 99 1.78 -0.88 -21.34
CA LEU A 99 3.15 -0.71 -20.84
C LEU A 99 4.18 -0.67 -21.96
N LEU A 100 4.05 -1.56 -22.95
CA LEU A 100 4.91 -1.57 -24.13
C LEU A 100 4.72 -0.30 -24.94
N GLY A 101 3.49 0.16 -25.16
CA GLY A 101 3.19 1.41 -25.86
C GLY A 101 3.79 2.61 -25.15
N VAL A 102 3.69 2.68 -23.82
CA VAL A 102 4.35 3.69 -23.01
C VAL A 102 5.86 3.66 -23.23
N LEU A 103 6.49 2.49 -23.16
CA LEU A 103 7.94 2.35 -23.36
C LEU A 103 8.37 2.76 -24.77
N LEU A 104 7.64 2.35 -25.79
CA LEU A 104 7.98 2.66 -27.20
C LEU A 104 7.77 4.13 -27.56
N VAL A 105 6.81 4.80 -26.92
CA VAL A 105 6.52 6.22 -27.16
C VAL A 105 7.40 7.11 -26.31
N LEU A 106 7.55 6.79 -25.01
CA LEU A 106 8.28 7.63 -24.09
C LEU A 106 9.80 7.40 -24.13
N GLY A 107 10.25 6.17 -24.45
CA GLY A 107 11.67 5.85 -24.48
C GLY A 107 12.47 6.76 -25.45
N PRO A 108 12.17 6.77 -26.74
CA PRO A 108 12.83 7.65 -27.71
C PRO A 108 12.65 9.13 -27.36
N ALA A 109 11.41 9.55 -27.04
CA ALA A 109 11.15 10.94 -26.69
C ALA A 109 11.91 11.40 -25.45
N ALA A 110 12.11 10.54 -24.46
CA ALA A 110 12.90 10.86 -23.27
C ALA A 110 14.39 11.03 -23.59
N ILE A 111 14.93 10.18 -24.48
CA ILE A 111 16.33 10.26 -24.92
C ILE A 111 16.58 11.55 -25.70
N ASP A 112 15.73 11.85 -26.68
CA ASP A 112 15.87 13.06 -27.50
C ASP A 112 15.74 14.33 -26.68
N GLN A 113 14.77 14.38 -25.77
CA GLN A 113 14.53 15.56 -24.93
C GLN A 113 15.54 15.68 -23.79
N ALA A 114 16.13 14.58 -23.30
CA ALA A 114 17.23 14.65 -22.34
C ALA A 114 18.48 15.31 -22.94
N GLY A 115 18.76 15.06 -24.23
CA GLY A 115 19.82 15.71 -24.97
C GLY A 115 19.63 17.23 -25.08
N SER A 116 18.43 17.67 -25.47
CA SER A 116 18.08 19.10 -25.54
C SER A 116 18.09 19.79 -24.17
N LEU A 117 17.56 19.09 -23.14
CA LEU A 117 17.58 19.61 -21.78
C LEU A 117 19.00 19.86 -21.27
N ARG A 118 19.94 18.96 -21.59
CA ARG A 118 21.36 19.12 -21.26
C ARG A 118 21.97 20.39 -21.88
N SER A 119 21.63 20.69 -23.13
CA SER A 119 22.14 21.89 -23.82
C SER A 119 21.50 23.18 -23.30
N ASP A 120 20.26 23.15 -22.90
CA ASP A 120 19.46 24.33 -22.59
C ASP A 120 19.46 24.69 -21.08
N LEU A 121 19.71 23.70 -20.18
CA LEU A 121 19.74 23.92 -18.74
C LEU A 121 20.74 24.98 -18.26
N PRO A 122 22.01 25.03 -18.73
CA PRO A 122 22.94 26.04 -18.27
C PRO A 122 22.45 27.48 -18.56
N ALA A 123 21.96 27.72 -19.77
CA ALA A 123 21.41 29.03 -20.16
C ALA A 123 20.16 29.39 -19.35
N THR A 124 19.30 28.40 -19.07
CA THR A 124 18.08 28.59 -18.26
C THR A 124 18.40 28.98 -16.82
N ILE A 125 19.49 28.43 -16.26
CA ILE A 125 19.91 28.73 -14.88
C ILE A 125 20.53 30.14 -14.82
N GLU A 126 21.34 30.54 -15.81
CA GLU A 126 21.86 31.90 -15.90
C GLU A 126 20.73 32.92 -16.00
N ASP A 127 19.71 32.65 -16.80
CA ASP A 127 18.49 33.47 -16.86
C ASP A 127 17.74 33.52 -15.53
N ALA A 128 17.69 32.41 -14.81
CA ALA A 128 17.00 32.32 -13.52
C ALA A 128 17.63 33.19 -12.43
N TYR A 129 18.93 33.46 -12.50
CA TYR A 129 19.61 34.40 -11.59
C TYR A 129 19.17 35.86 -11.80
N THR A 130 18.60 36.20 -12.94
CA THR A 130 18.06 37.54 -13.22
C THR A 130 16.65 37.77 -12.64
N TRP A 131 16.04 36.76 -12.07
CA TRP A 131 14.65 36.86 -11.57
C TRP A 131 14.53 37.69 -10.29
N PRO A 132 13.62 38.68 -10.22
CA PRO A 132 13.64 39.69 -9.18
C PRO A 132 13.30 39.23 -7.76
N ILE A 133 12.75 38.01 -7.58
CA ILE A 133 12.31 37.50 -6.26
C ILE A 133 13.15 36.33 -5.81
N VAL A 134 13.66 35.53 -6.71
CA VAL A 134 14.26 34.22 -6.43
C VAL A 134 15.71 34.15 -6.88
N GLY A 135 16.15 35.02 -7.82
CA GLY A 135 17.49 34.97 -8.45
C GLY A 135 18.62 35.02 -7.43
N GLU A 136 18.54 35.91 -6.45
CA GLU A 136 19.58 36.06 -5.42
C GLU A 136 19.70 34.81 -4.53
N ARG A 137 18.58 34.18 -4.17
CA ARG A 137 18.55 32.91 -3.40
C ARG A 137 19.00 31.71 -4.23
N LEU A 138 18.71 31.70 -5.52
CA LEU A 138 19.17 30.67 -6.44
C LEU A 138 20.69 30.76 -6.66
N ALA A 139 21.22 31.97 -6.71
CA ALA A 139 22.67 32.22 -6.79
C ALA A 139 23.38 31.80 -5.48
N GLU A 140 22.82 32.10 -4.31
CA GLU A 140 23.35 31.66 -3.01
C GLU A 140 23.35 30.13 -2.85
N ALA A 141 22.44 29.42 -3.52
CA ALA A 141 22.33 27.96 -3.46
C ALA A 141 23.29 27.22 -4.41
N ASP A 142 24.15 27.95 -5.16
CA ASP A 142 25.08 27.41 -6.16
C ASP A 142 24.42 26.40 -7.12
N LEU A 143 23.19 26.74 -7.55
CA LEU A 143 22.39 25.81 -8.36
C LEU A 143 23.06 25.51 -9.71
N ALA A 144 23.77 26.45 -10.29
CA ALA A 144 24.53 26.20 -11.52
C ALA A 144 25.58 25.12 -11.33
N VAL A 145 26.36 25.16 -10.24
CA VAL A 145 27.38 24.15 -9.95
C VAL A 145 26.76 22.79 -9.70
N ARG A 146 25.64 22.74 -8.96
CA ARG A 146 24.93 21.46 -8.68
C ARG A 146 24.29 20.86 -9.92
N VAL A 147 23.82 21.70 -10.82
CA VAL A 147 23.23 21.25 -12.09
C VAL A 147 24.33 20.86 -13.07
N ASP A 148 25.43 21.60 -13.17
CA ASP A 148 26.59 21.19 -13.93
C ASP A 148 27.14 19.84 -13.44
N GLU A 149 27.30 19.66 -12.13
CA GLU A 149 27.69 18.36 -11.57
C GLU A 149 26.67 17.25 -11.87
N ALA A 150 25.38 17.56 -11.90
CA ALA A 150 24.34 16.60 -12.25
C ALA A 150 24.35 16.31 -13.76
N ILE A 151 24.59 17.32 -14.58
CA ILE A 151 24.74 17.20 -16.05
C ILE A 151 26.01 16.40 -16.40
N ASP A 152 27.12 16.67 -15.73
CA ASP A 152 28.37 15.95 -15.93
C ASP A 152 28.28 14.46 -15.54
N ARG A 153 27.36 14.12 -14.67
CA ARG A 153 27.01 12.71 -14.37
C ARG A 153 26.15 12.06 -15.46
N LEU A 154 25.54 12.87 -16.34
CA LEU A 154 24.85 12.37 -17.52
C LEU A 154 25.90 12.16 -18.64
N PRO A 155 25.93 11.00 -19.28
CA PRO A 155 26.90 10.72 -20.32
C PRO A 155 26.82 11.72 -21.47
N ALA A 156 27.96 12.34 -21.81
CA ALA A 156 28.05 13.33 -22.88
C ALA A 156 27.98 12.69 -24.27
N GLU A 157 28.58 11.52 -24.39
CA GLU A 157 28.56 10.64 -25.55
C GLU A 157 28.32 9.23 -25.02
N LEU A 158 27.45 8.48 -25.67
CA LEU A 158 27.23 7.07 -25.31
C LEU A 158 28.46 6.30 -25.80
N ASP A 159 29.41 6.07 -24.89
CA ASP A 159 30.48 5.09 -25.11
C ASP A 159 29.89 3.68 -25.19
N ASP A 160 30.54 2.79 -25.95
CA ASP A 160 30.07 1.40 -26.14
C ASP A 160 29.78 0.69 -24.80
N GLU A 161 30.56 0.98 -23.76
CA GLU A 161 30.36 0.45 -22.40
C GLU A 161 29.08 1.00 -21.75
N GLN A 162 28.75 2.25 -21.97
CA GLN A 162 27.54 2.89 -21.46
C GLN A 162 26.31 2.44 -22.23
N ILE A 163 26.40 2.28 -23.56
CA ILE A 163 25.32 1.69 -24.37
C ILE A 163 25.00 0.29 -23.85
N THR A 164 26.02 -0.50 -23.55
CA THR A 164 25.84 -1.85 -22.99
C THR A 164 25.18 -1.81 -21.62
N ARG A 165 25.59 -0.92 -20.71
CA ARG A 165 24.94 -0.74 -19.40
C ARG A 165 23.48 -0.30 -19.51
N TYR A 166 23.19 0.67 -20.36
CA TYR A 166 21.79 1.09 -20.60
C TYR A 166 20.96 -0.03 -21.22
N ALA A 167 21.52 -0.82 -22.13
CA ALA A 167 20.83 -1.98 -22.67
C ALA A 167 20.58 -3.04 -21.58
N GLU A 168 21.53 -3.29 -20.70
CA GLU A 168 21.37 -4.18 -19.54
C GLU A 168 20.31 -3.67 -18.56
N ASP A 169 20.31 -2.36 -18.25
CA ASP A 169 19.31 -1.74 -17.38
C ASP A 169 17.90 -1.80 -17.98
N LEU A 170 17.78 -1.55 -19.28
CA LEU A 170 16.52 -1.68 -20.01
C LEU A 170 16.03 -3.14 -20.02
N LEU A 171 16.93 -4.09 -20.28
CA LEU A 171 16.60 -5.52 -20.21
C LEU A 171 16.22 -5.94 -18.80
N GLY A 172 16.94 -5.45 -17.79
CA GLY A 172 16.62 -5.65 -16.38
C GLY A 172 15.24 -5.08 -15.98
N GLY A 173 14.92 -3.88 -16.47
CA GLY A 173 13.62 -3.24 -16.31
C GLY A 173 12.52 -4.02 -17.02
N LEU A 174 12.76 -4.47 -18.24
CA LEU A 174 11.82 -5.30 -19.01
C LEU A 174 11.56 -6.65 -18.31
N LEU A 175 12.60 -7.35 -17.88
CA LEU A 175 12.48 -8.58 -17.10
C LEU A 175 11.70 -8.37 -15.81
N THR A 176 11.96 -7.27 -15.10
CA THR A 176 11.20 -6.91 -13.90
C THR A 176 9.72 -6.70 -14.21
N THR A 177 9.42 -5.98 -15.29
CA THR A 177 8.04 -5.75 -15.74
C THR A 177 7.36 -7.07 -16.10
N VAL A 178 8.04 -7.97 -16.80
CA VAL A 178 7.53 -9.30 -17.12
C VAL A 178 7.24 -10.12 -15.86
N VAL A 179 8.16 -10.15 -14.90
CA VAL A 179 7.95 -10.86 -13.62
C VAL A 179 6.74 -10.32 -12.86
N VAL A 180 6.62 -8.99 -12.77
CA VAL A 180 5.46 -8.34 -12.11
C VAL A 180 4.17 -8.68 -12.84
N LEU A 181 4.15 -8.61 -14.17
CA LEU A 181 2.97 -8.89 -14.97
C LEU A 181 2.56 -10.37 -14.89
N VAL A 182 3.52 -11.29 -14.98
CA VAL A 182 3.28 -12.73 -14.81
C VAL A 182 2.73 -13.03 -13.42
N THR A 183 3.31 -12.42 -12.38
CA THR A 183 2.82 -12.56 -11.01
C THR A 183 1.38 -12.03 -10.89
N ALA A 184 1.09 -10.86 -11.45
CA ALA A 184 -0.26 -10.29 -11.44
C ALA A 184 -1.27 -11.21 -12.16
N ILE A 185 -0.92 -11.72 -13.34
CA ILE A 185 -1.76 -12.66 -14.10
C ILE A 185 -1.98 -13.95 -13.30
N ALA A 186 -0.92 -14.53 -12.72
CA ALA A 186 -1.02 -15.75 -11.92
C ALA A 186 -1.96 -15.56 -10.70
N VAL A 187 -1.82 -14.45 -9.98
CA VAL A 187 -2.70 -14.10 -8.86
C VAL A 187 -4.14 -13.86 -9.33
N MET A 188 -4.35 -13.20 -10.46
CA MET A 188 -5.70 -13.02 -11.02
C MET A 188 -6.34 -14.35 -11.46
N LEU A 189 -5.57 -15.32 -11.97
CA LEU A 189 -6.08 -16.63 -12.39
C LEU A 189 -6.36 -17.54 -11.18
N ASP A 190 -5.37 -17.70 -10.31
CA ASP A 190 -5.36 -18.72 -9.26
C ASP A 190 -5.66 -18.22 -7.85
N GLY A 191 -5.75 -16.90 -7.65
CA GLY A 191 -5.91 -16.31 -6.32
C GLY A 191 -7.14 -16.85 -5.58
N GLN A 192 -8.25 -17.08 -6.29
CA GLN A 192 -9.47 -17.67 -5.68
C GLN A 192 -9.24 -19.11 -5.24
N SER A 193 -8.58 -19.93 -6.05
CA SER A 193 -8.23 -21.31 -5.71
C SER A 193 -7.24 -21.41 -4.56
N MET A 194 -6.27 -20.48 -4.49
CA MET A 194 -5.35 -20.41 -3.35
C MET A 194 -6.08 -20.09 -2.04
N VAL A 195 -6.97 -19.09 -2.07
CA VAL A 195 -7.78 -18.73 -0.90
C VAL A 195 -8.68 -19.90 -0.49
N GLN A 196 -9.30 -20.60 -1.46
CA GLN A 196 -10.13 -21.79 -1.15
C GLN A 196 -9.29 -22.90 -0.51
N ARG A 197 -8.10 -23.22 -1.02
CA ARG A 197 -7.23 -24.24 -0.42
C ARG A 197 -6.83 -23.89 1.02
N ILE A 198 -6.53 -22.61 1.29
CA ILE A 198 -6.23 -22.15 2.65
C ILE A 198 -7.47 -22.31 3.54
N ARG A 199 -8.63 -21.94 3.02
CA ARG A 199 -9.92 -22.07 3.72
C ARG A 199 -10.23 -23.52 4.07
N ASP A 200 -9.98 -24.46 3.16
CA ASP A 200 -10.26 -25.89 3.33
C ASP A 200 -9.37 -26.56 4.41
N LEU A 201 -8.31 -25.87 4.85
CA LEU A 201 -7.48 -26.29 6.01
C LEU A 201 -8.18 -26.07 7.36
N PHE A 202 -9.26 -25.30 7.38
CA PHE A 202 -10.01 -24.95 8.58
C PHE A 202 -11.45 -25.46 8.48
N THR A 203 -12.05 -25.82 9.61
CA THR A 203 -13.43 -26.35 9.67
C THR A 203 -14.24 -25.63 10.75
N GLY A 204 -15.58 -25.61 10.60
CA GLY A 204 -16.51 -25.06 11.59
C GLY A 204 -16.37 -23.53 11.78
N GLU A 205 -16.53 -23.07 13.02
CA GLU A 205 -16.52 -21.65 13.38
C GLU A 205 -15.26 -20.91 12.94
N ARG A 206 -14.10 -21.58 12.95
CA ARG A 206 -12.83 -20.99 12.50
C ARG A 206 -12.84 -20.67 11.00
N GLN A 207 -13.48 -21.53 10.21
CA GLN A 207 -13.64 -21.29 8.77
C GLN A 207 -14.53 -20.08 8.49
N GLU A 208 -15.66 -19.95 9.19
CA GLU A 208 -16.54 -18.79 9.04
C GLU A 208 -15.89 -17.48 9.47
N HIS A 209 -15.11 -17.52 10.55
CA HIS A 209 -14.36 -16.36 11.02
C HIS A 209 -13.30 -15.91 9.99
N LEU A 210 -12.53 -16.86 9.47
CA LEU A 210 -11.53 -16.59 8.41
C LEU A 210 -12.17 -16.08 7.11
N ASP A 211 -13.34 -16.61 6.73
CA ASP A 211 -14.10 -16.12 5.59
C ASP A 211 -14.57 -14.67 5.80
N GLY A 212 -14.93 -14.33 7.02
CA GLY A 212 -15.25 -12.97 7.41
C GLY A 212 -14.09 -12.01 7.23
N ILE A 213 -12.93 -12.37 7.78
CA ILE A 213 -11.67 -11.60 7.65
C ILE A 213 -11.26 -11.50 6.19
N GLY A 214 -11.21 -12.61 5.47
CA GLY A 214 -10.79 -12.66 4.08
C GLY A 214 -11.64 -11.76 3.16
N ARG A 215 -12.95 -11.74 3.36
CA ARG A 215 -13.85 -10.85 2.63
C ARG A 215 -13.59 -9.38 2.91
N VAL A 216 -13.34 -9.01 4.16
CA VAL A 216 -13.03 -7.63 4.55
C VAL A 216 -11.71 -7.21 3.92
N VAL A 217 -10.67 -8.02 4.08
CA VAL A 217 -9.34 -7.75 3.51
C VAL A 217 -9.43 -7.61 1.99
N TYR A 218 -9.99 -8.59 1.29
CA TYR A 218 -10.11 -8.58 -0.16
C TYR A 218 -10.87 -7.34 -0.68
N ARG A 219 -12.01 -6.99 -0.06
CA ARG A 219 -12.78 -5.81 -0.46
C ARG A 219 -12.04 -4.50 -0.19
N THR A 220 -11.40 -4.40 0.99
CA THR A 220 -10.65 -3.20 1.37
C THR A 220 -9.47 -2.98 0.42
N PHE A 221 -8.66 -4.02 0.20
CA PHE A 221 -7.50 -3.93 -0.68
C PHE A 221 -7.90 -3.70 -2.14
N GLY A 222 -8.85 -4.48 -2.67
CA GLY A 222 -9.30 -4.36 -4.06
C GLY A 222 -9.88 -2.98 -4.37
N ASN A 223 -10.77 -2.47 -3.52
CA ASN A 223 -11.36 -1.15 -3.71
C ASN A 223 -10.34 -0.03 -3.53
N TYR A 224 -9.43 -0.16 -2.55
CA TYR A 224 -8.36 0.80 -2.32
C TYR A 224 -7.43 0.90 -3.53
N PHE A 225 -6.89 -0.22 -3.99
CA PHE A 225 -5.94 -0.21 -5.11
C PHE A 225 -6.59 0.17 -6.44
N ALA A 226 -7.82 -0.27 -6.70
CA ALA A 226 -8.55 0.15 -7.90
C ALA A 226 -8.82 1.67 -7.88
N GLY A 227 -9.20 2.22 -6.72
CA GLY A 227 -9.39 3.65 -6.54
C GLY A 227 -8.08 4.43 -6.67
N SER A 228 -7.01 3.98 -6.01
CA SER A 228 -5.68 4.61 -6.07
C SER A 228 -5.12 4.59 -7.49
N LEU A 229 -5.26 3.49 -8.22
CA LEU A 229 -4.83 3.40 -9.62
C LEU A 229 -5.60 4.38 -10.51
N PHE A 230 -6.92 4.50 -10.31
CA PHE A 230 -7.72 5.47 -11.05
C PHE A 230 -7.26 6.91 -10.78
N VAL A 231 -7.04 7.27 -9.50
CA VAL A 231 -6.56 8.60 -9.11
C VAL A 231 -5.16 8.85 -9.66
N ALA A 232 -4.28 7.86 -9.62
CA ALA A 232 -2.92 7.96 -10.16
C ALA A 232 -2.91 8.20 -11.68
N ILE A 233 -3.74 7.48 -12.43
CA ILE A 233 -3.90 7.69 -13.88
C ILE A 233 -4.41 9.10 -14.15
N LEU A 234 -5.41 9.56 -13.41
CA LEU A 234 -5.96 10.90 -13.57
C LEU A 234 -4.91 11.98 -13.27
N ASN A 235 -4.15 11.81 -12.18
CA ASN A 235 -3.05 12.70 -11.82
C ASN A 235 -1.99 12.76 -12.95
N GLY A 236 -1.54 11.62 -13.44
CA GLY A 236 -0.58 11.55 -14.55
C GLY A 236 -1.09 12.24 -15.83
N LEU A 237 -2.38 12.07 -16.16
CA LEU A 237 -3.00 12.74 -17.31
C LEU A 237 -3.08 14.25 -17.14
N VAL A 238 -3.38 14.73 -15.94
CA VAL A 238 -3.40 16.18 -15.64
C VAL A 238 -2.01 16.76 -15.78
N VAL A 239 -1.00 16.13 -15.17
CA VAL A 239 0.40 16.56 -15.27
C VAL A 239 0.88 16.55 -16.72
N LEU A 240 0.61 15.48 -17.46
CA LEU A 240 0.92 15.39 -18.89
C LEU A 240 0.27 16.55 -19.68
N THR A 241 -1.01 16.81 -19.43
CA THR A 241 -1.74 17.87 -20.14
C THR A 241 -1.15 19.24 -19.82
N VAL A 242 -0.89 19.54 -18.56
CA VAL A 242 -0.28 20.81 -18.14
C VAL A 242 1.11 20.98 -18.79
N ALA A 243 1.92 19.92 -18.76
CA ALA A 243 3.25 19.95 -19.34
C ALA A 243 3.21 20.16 -20.87
N LEU A 244 2.31 19.49 -21.59
CA LEU A 244 2.13 19.68 -23.04
C LEU A 244 1.63 21.08 -23.39
N VAL A 245 0.66 21.60 -22.65
CA VAL A 245 0.10 22.96 -22.91
C VAL A 245 1.12 24.05 -22.66
N LEU A 246 2.00 23.88 -21.65
CA LEU A 246 3.05 24.84 -21.33
C LEU A 246 4.34 24.61 -22.14
N GLY A 247 4.39 23.60 -23.01
CA GLY A 247 5.59 23.26 -23.79
C GLY A 247 6.75 22.75 -22.94
N ILE A 248 6.47 22.22 -21.74
CA ILE A 248 7.49 21.73 -20.80
C ILE A 248 8.16 20.49 -21.43
N PRO A 249 9.49 20.42 -21.44
CA PRO A 249 10.20 19.25 -21.95
C PRO A 249 9.93 18.03 -21.09
N LEU A 250 10.10 16.84 -21.65
CA LEU A 250 9.83 15.56 -20.99
C LEU A 250 8.39 15.44 -20.46
N ALA A 251 7.41 16.13 -21.05
CA ALA A 251 6.02 16.10 -20.63
C ALA A 251 5.46 14.67 -20.42
N PRO A 252 5.70 13.70 -21.33
CA PRO A 252 5.25 12.35 -21.12
C PRO A 252 5.91 11.66 -19.93
N LEU A 253 7.20 11.93 -19.69
CA LEU A 253 7.93 11.41 -18.54
C LEU A 253 7.40 12.02 -17.23
N ALA A 254 7.10 13.33 -17.22
CA ALA A 254 6.51 14.01 -16.07
C ALA A 254 5.14 13.40 -15.70
N GLY A 255 4.28 13.16 -16.71
CA GLY A 255 3.00 12.49 -16.51
C GLY A 255 3.13 11.07 -15.96
N LEU A 256 4.03 10.26 -16.53
CA LEU A 256 4.31 8.91 -16.05
C LEU A 256 4.91 8.91 -14.64
N TRP A 257 5.88 9.78 -14.37
CA TRP A 257 6.46 9.94 -13.05
C TRP A 257 5.40 10.28 -12.01
N SER A 258 4.56 11.28 -12.31
CA SER A 258 3.49 11.70 -11.43
C SER A 258 2.46 10.58 -11.19
N MET A 259 2.10 9.82 -12.24
CA MET A 259 1.23 8.64 -12.12
C MET A 259 1.82 7.58 -11.19
N LEU A 260 3.09 7.24 -11.35
CA LEU A 260 3.74 6.20 -10.55
C LEU A 260 3.92 6.63 -9.10
N THR A 261 4.38 7.86 -8.87
CA THR A 261 4.59 8.39 -7.52
C THR A 261 3.26 8.57 -6.79
N ASN A 262 2.19 8.94 -7.49
CA ASN A 262 0.86 9.15 -6.88
C ASN A 262 0.22 7.87 -6.33
N LEU A 263 0.78 6.69 -6.63
CA LEU A 263 0.40 5.44 -5.95
C LEU A 263 0.82 5.43 -4.48
N ILE A 264 1.83 6.23 -4.09
CA ILE A 264 2.27 6.37 -2.70
C ILE A 264 1.40 7.42 -2.01
N PRO A 265 0.57 7.03 -1.02
CA PRO A 265 -0.38 7.93 -0.40
C PRO A 265 0.28 9.17 0.22
N GLN A 266 -0.31 10.32 0.01
CA GLN A 266 0.10 11.63 0.56
C GLN A 266 1.46 12.17 0.08
N ILE A 267 2.41 11.31 -0.28
CA ILE A 267 3.76 11.69 -0.71
C ILE A 267 3.82 11.83 -2.22
N GLY A 268 3.07 11.00 -2.93
CA GLY A 268 3.14 10.87 -4.38
C GLY A 268 2.79 12.15 -5.13
N GLY A 269 1.73 12.83 -4.72
CA GLY A 269 1.35 14.11 -5.30
C GLY A 269 2.45 15.16 -5.17
N PHE A 270 3.11 15.23 -3.99
CA PHE A 270 4.22 16.15 -3.79
C PHE A 270 5.41 15.84 -4.72
N LEU A 271 5.77 14.56 -4.85
CA LEU A 271 6.86 14.13 -5.75
C LEU A 271 6.54 14.41 -7.22
N GLY A 272 5.31 14.13 -7.65
CA GLY A 272 4.87 14.39 -9.03
C GLY A 272 4.86 15.88 -9.36
N GLY A 273 4.28 16.69 -8.44
CA GLY A 273 4.21 18.15 -8.61
C GLY A 273 5.57 18.83 -8.57
N SER A 274 6.45 18.42 -7.67
CA SER A 274 7.81 19.00 -7.60
C SER A 274 8.58 18.73 -8.89
N PHE A 275 8.47 17.53 -9.46
CA PHE A 275 9.10 17.20 -10.73
C PHE A 275 8.55 18.05 -11.90
N LEU A 276 7.20 18.18 -11.99
CA LEU A 276 6.57 19.04 -12.99
C LEU A 276 7.07 20.49 -12.90
N VAL A 277 7.09 21.07 -11.69
CA VAL A 277 7.49 22.45 -11.46
C VAL A 277 8.98 22.65 -11.78
N THR A 278 9.82 21.68 -11.40
CA THR A 278 11.25 21.71 -11.73
C THR A 278 11.48 21.73 -13.25
N LEU A 279 10.76 20.88 -13.99
CA LEU A 279 10.84 20.90 -15.45
C LEU A 279 10.26 22.19 -16.05
N ALA A 280 9.21 22.77 -15.45
CA ALA A 280 8.61 24.02 -15.91
C ALA A 280 9.55 25.22 -15.80
N LEU A 281 10.52 25.18 -14.88
CA LEU A 281 11.56 26.21 -14.76
C LEU A 281 12.37 26.37 -16.06
N THR A 282 12.53 25.32 -16.85
CA THR A 282 13.22 25.38 -18.15
C THR A 282 12.49 26.24 -19.19
N GLN A 283 11.19 26.47 -18.99
CA GLN A 283 10.36 27.36 -19.82
C GLN A 283 10.24 28.76 -19.22
N GLY A 284 10.95 29.04 -18.13
CA GLY A 284 10.95 30.32 -17.43
C GLY A 284 10.03 30.40 -16.22
N PRO A 285 10.14 31.49 -15.43
CA PRO A 285 9.45 31.66 -14.16
C PRO A 285 7.93 31.65 -14.28
N VAL A 286 7.42 32.23 -15.37
CA VAL A 286 5.98 32.33 -15.59
C VAL A 286 5.37 30.95 -15.80
N ALA A 287 6.02 30.09 -16.59
CA ALA A 287 5.59 28.71 -16.81
C ALA A 287 5.64 27.89 -15.50
N ALA A 288 6.71 28.05 -14.72
CA ALA A 288 6.85 27.38 -13.43
C ALA A 288 5.75 27.81 -12.42
N VAL A 289 5.44 29.10 -12.33
CA VAL A 289 4.35 29.61 -11.48
C VAL A 289 2.99 29.09 -11.94
N ILE A 290 2.73 29.11 -13.25
CA ILE A 290 1.48 28.57 -13.79
C ILE A 290 1.36 27.07 -13.50
N ALA A 291 2.43 26.31 -13.76
CA ALA A 291 2.48 24.86 -13.47
C ALA A 291 2.22 24.58 -11.98
N LEU A 292 2.87 25.33 -11.09
CA LEU A 292 2.69 25.23 -9.63
C LEU A 292 1.26 25.53 -9.22
N VAL A 293 0.68 26.65 -9.69
CA VAL A 293 -0.68 27.07 -9.31
C VAL A 293 -1.71 26.04 -9.81
N VAL A 294 -1.62 25.64 -11.09
CA VAL A 294 -2.53 24.63 -11.65
C VAL A 294 -2.41 23.31 -10.91
N PHE A 295 -1.19 22.87 -10.61
CA PHE A 295 -0.95 21.64 -9.87
C PHE A 295 -1.50 21.73 -8.44
N LEU A 296 -1.29 22.82 -7.72
CA LEU A 296 -1.82 23.02 -6.36
C LEU A 296 -3.36 23.03 -6.34
N VAL A 297 -3.99 23.67 -7.33
CA VAL A 297 -5.46 23.65 -7.47
C VAL A 297 -5.94 22.23 -7.72
N TYR A 298 -5.28 21.51 -8.65
CA TYR A 298 -5.62 20.11 -8.92
C TYR A 298 -5.39 19.22 -7.69
N GLN A 299 -4.26 19.35 -6.99
CA GLN A 299 -3.96 18.58 -5.80
C GLN A 299 -4.98 18.81 -4.68
N ASN A 300 -5.44 20.05 -4.54
CA ASN A 300 -6.50 20.37 -3.60
C ASN A 300 -7.83 19.71 -3.99
N LEU A 301 -8.18 19.72 -5.28
CA LEU A 301 -9.35 19.02 -5.81
C LEU A 301 -9.23 17.50 -5.62
N GLU A 302 -8.06 16.93 -5.90
CA GLU A 302 -7.77 15.52 -5.71
C GLU A 302 -7.97 15.12 -4.25
N ASN A 303 -7.30 15.81 -3.32
CA ASN A 303 -7.31 15.44 -1.90
C ASN A 303 -8.69 15.65 -1.23
N ASN A 304 -9.45 16.66 -1.63
CA ASN A 304 -10.70 17.00 -0.94
C ASN A 304 -11.96 16.46 -1.62
N ILE A 305 -11.90 16.13 -2.91
CA ILE A 305 -13.07 15.67 -3.67
C ILE A 305 -12.84 14.29 -4.29
N ILE A 306 -11.77 14.13 -5.08
CA ILE A 306 -11.59 12.92 -5.89
C ILE A 306 -11.22 11.73 -4.99
N GLN A 307 -10.23 11.86 -4.12
CA GLN A 307 -9.80 10.80 -3.21
C GLN A 307 -10.94 10.34 -2.28
N PRO A 308 -11.68 11.22 -1.57
CA PRO A 308 -12.81 10.79 -0.75
C PRO A 308 -13.93 10.10 -1.56
N ALA A 309 -14.18 10.55 -2.77
CA ALA A 309 -15.21 9.97 -3.63
C ALA A 309 -14.85 8.57 -4.14
N VAL A 310 -13.55 8.34 -4.48
CA VAL A 310 -13.08 7.13 -5.13
C VAL A 310 -12.50 6.13 -4.13
N VAL A 311 -11.66 6.58 -3.21
CA VAL A 311 -10.90 5.74 -2.27
C VAL A 311 -11.48 5.77 -0.86
N GLY A 312 -12.08 6.89 -0.44
CA GLY A 312 -12.45 7.14 0.95
C GLY A 312 -13.39 6.11 1.57
N LYS A 313 -14.28 5.50 0.79
CA LYS A 313 -15.19 4.44 1.26
C LYS A 313 -14.50 3.08 1.46
N ALA A 314 -13.31 2.90 0.91
CA ALA A 314 -12.59 1.63 0.99
C ALA A 314 -11.86 1.45 2.32
N VAL A 315 -11.32 2.54 2.88
CA VAL A 315 -10.36 2.49 4.01
C VAL A 315 -10.84 3.30 5.21
N ASP A 316 -11.66 4.34 4.99
CA ASP A 316 -12.21 5.25 6.02
C ASP A 316 -11.16 5.68 7.06
N LEU A 317 -9.97 6.07 6.60
CA LEU A 317 -8.87 6.58 7.42
C LEU A 317 -8.76 8.10 7.29
N THR A 318 -8.29 8.74 8.36
CA THR A 318 -7.98 10.17 8.31
C THR A 318 -6.65 10.38 7.57
N PRO A 319 -6.43 11.54 6.90
CA PRO A 319 -5.19 11.82 6.19
C PRO A 319 -3.92 11.63 7.04
N PRO A 320 -3.86 12.07 8.32
CA PRO A 320 -2.68 11.79 9.16
C PRO A 320 -2.43 10.30 9.39
N THR A 321 -3.48 9.50 9.59
CA THR A 321 -3.35 8.05 9.78
C THR A 321 -2.81 7.38 8.52
N THR A 322 -3.30 7.79 7.35
CA THR A 322 -2.82 7.30 6.05
C THR A 322 -1.35 7.64 5.84
N MET A 323 -0.95 8.88 6.17
CA MET A 323 0.43 9.34 6.07
C MET A 323 1.36 8.55 7.02
N LEU A 324 0.96 8.37 8.28
CA LEU A 324 1.73 7.58 9.25
C LEU A 324 1.85 6.13 8.81
N ALA A 325 0.77 5.53 8.33
CA ALA A 325 0.81 4.17 7.79
C ALA A 325 1.80 4.05 6.63
N ALA A 326 1.74 4.97 5.66
CA ALA A 326 2.64 4.97 4.51
C ALA A 326 4.11 5.18 4.92
N LEU A 327 4.39 6.09 5.85
CA LEU A 327 5.75 6.35 6.36
C LEU A 327 6.32 5.14 7.11
N LEU A 328 5.53 4.55 8.01
CA LEU A 328 5.96 3.37 8.76
C LEU A 328 6.15 2.17 7.83
N GLY A 329 5.21 1.93 6.93
CA GLY A 329 5.33 0.88 5.93
C GLY A 329 6.54 1.09 5.02
N GLY A 330 6.79 2.32 4.60
CA GLY A 330 7.96 2.71 3.82
C GLY A 330 9.28 2.48 4.55
N ALA A 331 9.33 2.80 5.83
CA ALA A 331 10.50 2.54 6.67
C ALA A 331 10.77 1.04 6.88
N MET A 332 9.72 0.22 6.94
CA MET A 332 9.84 -1.24 7.16
C MET A 332 10.19 -2.03 5.90
N ALA A 333 9.60 -1.68 4.77
CA ALA A 333 9.70 -2.49 3.54
C ALA A 333 9.81 -1.63 2.25
N GLY A 334 10.26 -0.38 2.36
CA GLY A 334 10.41 0.51 1.20
C GLY A 334 9.09 0.82 0.50
N VAL A 335 9.16 1.02 -0.83
CA VAL A 335 7.98 1.36 -1.64
C VAL A 335 6.83 0.36 -1.51
N PRO A 336 7.05 -0.97 -1.55
CA PRO A 336 5.99 -1.94 -1.32
C PRO A 336 5.30 -1.78 0.03
N GLY A 337 6.09 -1.54 1.08
CA GLY A 337 5.57 -1.32 2.42
C GLY A 337 4.69 -0.07 2.49
N ALA A 338 5.11 1.03 1.87
CA ALA A 338 4.31 2.26 1.80
C ALA A 338 2.96 2.04 1.08
N LEU A 339 2.97 1.26 -0.02
CA LEU A 339 1.77 0.98 -0.81
C LEU A 339 0.74 0.14 -0.03
N ILE A 340 1.18 -0.92 0.66
CA ILE A 340 0.28 -1.87 1.32
C ILE A 340 -0.12 -1.48 2.74
N ALA A 341 0.63 -0.58 3.40
CA ALA A 341 0.37 -0.21 4.79
C ALA A 341 -1.01 0.43 4.99
N THR A 342 -1.40 1.33 4.10
CA THR A 342 -2.70 2.01 4.20
C THR A 342 -3.88 1.04 4.16
N PRO A 343 -4.02 0.11 3.19
CA PRO A 343 -5.11 -0.84 3.20
C PRO A 343 -5.01 -1.87 4.34
N ILE A 344 -3.80 -2.19 4.86
CA ILE A 344 -3.66 -3.02 6.06
C ILE A 344 -4.31 -2.34 7.26
N VAL A 345 -3.97 -1.07 7.53
CA VAL A 345 -4.53 -0.30 8.63
C VAL A 345 -6.04 -0.12 8.47
N GLY A 346 -6.49 0.11 7.24
CA GLY A 346 -7.92 0.19 6.93
C GLY A 346 -8.68 -1.11 7.20
N ALA A 347 -8.15 -2.25 6.75
CA ALA A 347 -8.74 -3.55 7.02
C ALA A 347 -8.75 -3.88 8.52
N ALA A 348 -7.66 -3.60 9.22
CA ALA A 348 -7.56 -3.77 10.67
C ALA A 348 -8.61 -2.93 11.42
N LYS A 349 -8.82 -1.65 11.01
CA LYS A 349 -9.87 -0.80 11.58
C LYS A 349 -11.26 -1.40 11.37
N VAL A 350 -11.57 -1.86 10.16
CA VAL A 350 -12.89 -2.44 9.84
C VAL A 350 -13.12 -3.70 10.66
N LEU A 351 -12.11 -4.58 10.78
CA LEU A 351 -12.20 -5.80 11.58
C LEU A 351 -12.39 -5.48 13.07
N TYR A 352 -11.61 -4.54 13.60
CA TYR A 352 -11.74 -4.09 15.00
C TYR A 352 -13.14 -3.55 15.32
N LEU A 353 -13.69 -2.69 14.44
CA LEU A 353 -15.02 -2.12 14.63
C LEU A 353 -16.14 -3.16 14.52
N ARG A 354 -15.96 -4.20 13.69
CA ARG A 354 -16.88 -5.32 13.58
C ARG A 354 -16.88 -6.13 14.87
N ASP A 355 -15.71 -6.53 15.35
CA ASP A 355 -15.55 -7.31 16.58
C ASP A 355 -16.11 -6.59 17.81
N ALA A 356 -15.84 -5.27 17.89
CA ALA A 356 -16.40 -4.41 18.93
C ALA A 356 -17.94 -4.29 18.88
N ARG A 357 -18.55 -4.40 17.71
CA ARG A 357 -20.02 -4.41 17.56
C ARG A 357 -20.61 -5.77 17.95
N ASP A 358 -20.00 -6.83 17.47
CA ASP A 358 -20.45 -8.21 17.76
C ASP A 358 -20.33 -8.47 19.27
N GLY A 359 -19.21 -8.13 19.91
CA GLY A 359 -19.03 -8.23 21.36
C GLY A 359 -19.96 -7.32 22.17
N SER A 360 -20.42 -6.19 21.61
CA SER A 360 -21.43 -5.34 22.28
C SER A 360 -22.85 -5.91 22.17
N LEU A 361 -23.13 -6.67 21.12
CA LEU A 361 -24.43 -7.37 20.95
C LEU A 361 -24.51 -8.61 21.88
N ASP A 362 -23.42 -9.38 21.95
CA ASP A 362 -23.33 -10.52 22.90
C ASP A 362 -23.43 -10.03 24.34
N GLY A 363 -22.78 -8.92 24.70
CA GLY A 363 -22.90 -8.30 26.02
C GLY A 363 -24.33 -7.78 26.34
N ARG A 364 -25.06 -7.35 25.31
CA ARG A 364 -26.48 -6.93 25.49
C ARG A 364 -27.42 -8.12 25.62
N MET A 365 -27.21 -9.20 24.85
CA MET A 365 -28.00 -10.42 24.98
C MET A 365 -27.76 -11.11 26.31
N ALA A 366 -26.49 -11.19 26.76
CA ALA A 366 -26.16 -11.74 28.08
C ALA A 366 -26.69 -10.86 29.23
N ALA A 367 -26.75 -9.54 29.08
CA ALA A 367 -27.33 -8.63 30.07
C ALA A 367 -28.87 -8.74 30.14
N ASP A 368 -29.53 -9.06 29.04
CA ASP A 368 -30.97 -9.31 29.01
C ASP A 368 -31.35 -10.66 29.65
N GLU A 369 -30.43 -11.66 29.63
CA GLU A 369 -30.66 -12.97 30.30
C GLU A 369 -30.38 -12.89 31.80
N ASP A 370 -29.41 -12.09 32.27
CA ASP A 370 -29.01 -12.03 33.68
C ASP A 370 -29.57 -10.83 34.47
N GLY A 371 -30.25 -9.89 33.80
CA GLY A 371 -30.92 -8.75 34.44
C GLY A 371 -29.99 -7.72 35.10
N GLU A 372 -28.67 -7.80 34.94
CA GLU A 372 -27.72 -6.82 35.44
C GLU A 372 -26.86 -6.24 34.31
N PRO A 373 -26.78 -4.89 34.18
CA PRO A 373 -25.95 -4.24 33.14
C PRO A 373 -24.47 -4.36 33.49
N HIS A 374 -23.71 -5.20 32.80
CA HIS A 374 -22.25 -5.14 32.84
C HIS A 374 -21.76 -3.88 32.18
N GLU A 375 -21.35 -2.89 32.98
CA GLU A 375 -20.65 -1.69 32.50
C GLU A 375 -19.38 -2.08 31.74
N GLY A 376 -19.39 -1.84 30.42
CA GLY A 376 -18.25 -2.14 29.54
C GLY A 376 -16.96 -1.51 30.06
N VAL A 377 -15.85 -2.21 29.89
CA VAL A 377 -14.49 -1.84 30.32
C VAL A 377 -14.13 -0.41 29.87
N PHE A 378 -14.64 0.03 28.76
CA PHE A 378 -14.40 1.38 28.20
C PHE A 378 -15.06 2.50 29.04
N ARG A 379 -16.25 2.27 29.61
CA ARG A 379 -16.91 3.21 30.51
C ARG A 379 -16.17 3.30 31.84
N ARG A 380 -15.58 2.23 32.32
CA ARG A 380 -14.73 2.23 33.56
C ARG A 380 -13.45 3.01 33.35
N VAL A 381 -12.82 2.96 32.17
CA VAL A 381 -11.60 3.71 31.85
C VAL A 381 -11.92 5.19 31.68
N LEU A 382 -12.98 5.54 30.96
CA LEU A 382 -13.41 6.94 30.79
C LEU A 382 -13.90 7.57 32.11
N GLY A 383 -14.63 6.82 32.93
CA GLY A 383 -15.07 7.28 34.27
C GLY A 383 -13.90 7.58 35.21
N ARG A 384 -12.78 6.84 35.12
CA ARG A 384 -11.56 7.11 35.89
C ARG A 384 -10.82 8.37 35.42
N ILE A 385 -10.90 8.69 34.14
CA ILE A 385 -10.24 9.88 33.57
C ILE A 385 -11.03 11.16 33.90
N THR A 386 -12.36 11.10 33.86
CA THR A 386 -13.22 12.26 34.15
C THR A 386 -13.31 12.57 35.65
N ASN A 387 -13.24 11.53 36.50
CA ASN A 387 -13.33 11.73 37.97
C ASN A 387 -12.04 12.26 38.61
N ARG A 388 -10.90 12.26 37.90
CA ARG A 388 -9.65 12.92 38.36
C ARG A 388 -9.63 14.44 38.14
N ARG A 389 -10.60 15.01 37.40
CA ARG A 389 -10.69 16.46 37.18
C ARG A 389 -11.67 17.20 38.11
N GLY A 390 -12.38 16.50 38.99
CA GLY A 390 -13.38 17.07 39.90
C GLY A 390 -12.93 17.25 41.35
N GLY A 391 -11.68 16.96 41.68
CA GLY A 391 -11.19 17.00 43.09
C GLY A 391 -10.16 18.10 43.34
N SER A 392 -10.49 19.37 43.07
CA SER A 392 -9.78 20.52 43.62
C SER A 392 -10.72 21.71 43.66
N ARG A 393 -11.52 21.78 44.72
CA ARG A 393 -12.00 23.01 45.36
C ARG A 393 -12.11 22.79 46.87
#